data_3da9ff987233c756ff11f60c9aa69a3d
#
_entry.id   3da9ff987233c756ff11f60c9aa69a3d
#
_cell.length_a   1.000
_cell.length_b   1.000
_cell.length_c   1.000
_cell.angle_alpha   90.00
_cell.angle_beta   90.00
_cell.angle_gamma   90.00
#
_symmetry.space_group_name_H-M   'P 1'
#
loop_
_entity.id
_entity.type
_entity.pdbx_description
1 polymer ?
#
loop_
_entity_poly.entity_id
_entity_poly.type
_entity_poly.pdbx_seq_one_letter_code
_entity_poly.pdbx_strand_id
1 'polypeptide(L)'
;MRLHWNDLGAPRAEQACGKTVELSGFPLTVLPTGSADHFLMMAEPGCCQGCVPANRLAVIEVFADQPLRLGTGRLRLTGTWQVSPDPDGWRYQLRGAEVKPGVTRRALMAASPLFCLPAPAMAQAADGTAVDIHSHAGNLIPVSFGRGQFSAVAEPMRQGGVSTICLAIVADSPTIKLTGGRLRPSRDPRPGELYEWSRRAFEQLHALAREQGLPILRTSAELGAARASRPSLIVSSEGADFLEDRIERLDEAYQRWALRHLQLTHYRPNELGDIQTEPSVHDGLTPFGAEVIRRCNQMGVVVDVAHGTYDLVKKAAAVTTKPLVLSHTSLTGRPEPWTRRILPEHARAIAATGGVIGIWPVTAYFPNIVAYAEGFAKMAELVGIDHVGLGTDQLGLVGPSALPSYADLPQLAAALRGKFTADETAKLLGGNYRRVFQASLG
;
A
#
# COMPACT_ATOMS: atom_id res chain seq x y z
N MET A 1 -5.30 -36.73 11.14
CA MET A 1 -5.88 -36.81 9.78
C MET A 1 -5.68 -35.49 9.04
N ARG A 2 -5.85 -35.44 7.71
CA ARG A 2 -5.77 -34.19 6.96
C ARG A 2 -7.19 -33.69 6.65
N LEU A 3 -7.49 -32.44 7.02
CA LEU A 3 -8.70 -31.71 6.63
C LEU A 3 -8.40 -30.76 5.48
N HIS A 4 -9.41 -30.52 4.66
CA HIS A 4 -9.41 -29.49 3.62
C HIS A 4 -10.51 -28.48 3.92
N TRP A 5 -10.36 -27.26 3.42
CA TRP A 5 -11.34 -26.20 3.63
C TRP A 5 -12.74 -26.56 3.12
N ASN A 6 -12.83 -27.38 2.09
CA ASN A 6 -14.11 -27.88 1.57
C ASN A 6 -14.78 -28.91 2.52
N ASP A 7 -14.07 -29.42 3.53
CA ASP A 7 -14.66 -30.31 4.53
C ASP A 7 -15.41 -29.51 5.60
N LEU A 8 -15.16 -28.19 5.73
CA LEU A 8 -15.80 -27.34 6.74
C LEU A 8 -17.29 -27.13 6.38
N GLY A 9 -18.16 -27.35 7.38
CA GLY A 9 -19.61 -27.39 7.16
C GLY A 9 -20.14 -28.76 6.73
N ALA A 10 -19.26 -29.73 6.45
CA ALA A 10 -19.63 -31.11 6.11
C ALA A 10 -19.44 -32.06 7.31
N PRO A 11 -20.07 -33.23 7.32
CA PRO A 11 -19.98 -34.23 8.43
C PRO A 11 -18.54 -34.60 8.78
N ARG A 12 -17.61 -34.54 7.84
CA ARG A 12 -16.20 -34.88 8.05
C ARG A 12 -15.49 -33.95 9.03
N ALA A 13 -15.77 -32.66 9.00
CA ALA A 13 -15.22 -31.70 9.96
C ALA A 13 -15.80 -31.90 11.37
N GLU A 14 -17.09 -32.21 11.46
CA GLU A 14 -17.75 -32.51 12.74
C GLU A 14 -17.20 -33.80 13.38
N GLN A 15 -17.03 -34.87 12.60
CA GLN A 15 -16.46 -36.14 13.02
C GLN A 15 -14.97 -36.08 13.37
N ALA A 16 -14.29 -35.03 12.99
CA ALA A 16 -12.89 -34.77 13.33
C ALA A 16 -12.72 -34.20 14.75
N CYS A 17 -13.80 -33.79 15.43
CA CYS A 17 -13.76 -33.22 16.78
C CYS A 17 -12.98 -34.13 17.74
N GLY A 18 -12.05 -33.56 18.51
CA GLY A 18 -11.16 -34.26 19.43
C GLY A 18 -9.98 -34.99 18.78
N LYS A 19 -9.86 -35.01 17.46
CA LYS A 19 -8.75 -35.66 16.74
C LYS A 19 -7.64 -34.68 16.39
N THR A 20 -6.41 -35.19 16.30
CA THR A 20 -5.31 -34.45 15.73
C THR A 20 -5.50 -34.31 14.21
N VAL A 21 -5.56 -33.08 13.71
CA VAL A 21 -5.70 -32.79 12.28
C VAL A 21 -4.53 -31.98 11.76
N GLU A 22 -4.31 -32.09 10.46
CA GLU A 22 -3.44 -31.21 9.67
C GLU A 22 -4.30 -30.36 8.75
N LEU A 23 -4.10 -29.03 8.78
CA LEU A 23 -4.76 -28.09 7.87
C LEU A 23 -3.72 -27.07 7.36
N SER A 24 -3.91 -26.63 6.13
CA SER A 24 -3.04 -25.61 5.52
C SER A 24 -3.88 -24.41 5.11
N GLY A 25 -3.46 -23.21 5.53
CA GLY A 25 -4.17 -21.97 5.21
C GLY A 25 -3.27 -20.76 5.41
N PHE A 26 -3.87 -19.60 5.34
CA PHE A 26 -3.20 -18.31 5.50
C PHE A 26 -3.59 -17.69 6.84
N PRO A 27 -2.62 -17.27 7.66
CA PRO A 27 -2.95 -16.59 8.91
C PRO A 27 -3.57 -15.22 8.60
N LEU A 28 -4.65 -14.90 9.30
CA LEU A 28 -5.19 -13.56 9.33
C LEU A 28 -4.41 -12.77 10.38
N THR A 29 -3.45 -11.98 9.95
CA THR A 29 -2.63 -11.16 10.83
C THR A 29 -3.08 -9.71 10.79
N VAL A 30 -3.25 -9.11 11.96
CA VAL A 30 -3.46 -7.66 12.10
C VAL A 30 -2.13 -6.90 11.95
N LEU A 31 -0.98 -7.63 12.04
CA LEU A 31 0.38 -7.11 11.88
C LEU A 31 1.12 -7.93 10.81
N PRO A 32 1.84 -7.31 9.89
CA PRO A 32 2.47 -7.99 8.75
C PRO A 32 3.62 -8.93 9.13
N THR A 33 4.20 -8.78 10.30
CA THR A 33 5.25 -9.67 10.83
C THR A 33 5.11 -9.73 12.34
N GLY A 34 4.82 -10.89 12.87
CA GLY A 34 4.70 -11.08 14.32
C GLY A 34 4.66 -12.55 14.67
N SER A 35 4.79 -12.85 15.95
CA SER A 35 4.43 -14.14 16.51
C SER A 35 3.12 -13.98 17.28
N ALA A 36 2.22 -14.95 17.15
CA ALA A 36 1.01 -15.02 17.93
C ALA A 36 0.73 -16.47 18.33
N ASP A 37 0.15 -16.63 19.48
CA ASP A 37 -0.36 -17.91 20.01
C ASP A 37 -1.87 -18.05 19.80
N HIS A 38 -2.56 -16.96 19.45
CA HIS A 38 -3.97 -16.91 19.13
C HIS A 38 -4.21 -16.06 17.87
N PHE A 39 -4.77 -16.65 16.82
CA PHE A 39 -5.04 -15.97 15.56
C PHE A 39 -6.11 -16.70 14.73
N LEU A 40 -6.63 -16.05 13.71
CA LEU A 40 -7.51 -16.67 12.73
C LEU A 40 -6.70 -17.19 11.54
N MET A 41 -7.14 -18.29 10.93
CA MET A 41 -6.57 -18.85 9.71
C MET A 41 -7.66 -19.03 8.66
N MET A 42 -7.34 -18.75 7.39
CA MET A 42 -8.28 -18.75 6.27
C MET A 42 -7.84 -19.71 5.16
N ALA A 43 -8.82 -20.13 4.35
CA ALA A 43 -8.62 -21.00 3.18
C ALA A 43 -7.70 -20.36 2.14
N GLU A 44 -7.93 -19.07 1.89
CA GLU A 44 -7.24 -18.25 0.90
C GLU A 44 -6.67 -17.01 1.57
N PRO A 45 -5.65 -16.39 0.99
CA PRO A 45 -5.16 -15.13 1.51
C PRO A 45 -6.30 -14.11 1.49
N GLY A 46 -6.56 -13.46 2.62
CA GLY A 46 -7.57 -12.40 2.71
C GLY A 46 -7.30 -11.29 1.71
N CYS A 47 -8.37 -10.65 1.23
CA CYS A 47 -8.25 -9.48 0.36
C CYS A 47 -7.59 -8.27 1.06
N CYS A 48 -7.45 -8.32 2.40
CA CYS A 48 -6.84 -7.27 3.22
C CYS A 48 -6.47 -7.81 4.61
N GLN A 49 -5.55 -7.13 5.32
CA GLN A 49 -5.28 -7.42 6.74
C GLN A 49 -6.56 -7.18 7.57
N GLY A 50 -6.99 -8.20 8.29
CA GLY A 50 -8.21 -8.15 9.10
C GLY A 50 -9.52 -8.40 8.34
N CYS A 51 -9.48 -8.64 7.03
CA CYS A 51 -10.68 -9.02 6.26
C CYS A 51 -11.09 -10.46 6.59
N VAL A 52 -12.10 -10.61 7.43
CA VAL A 52 -12.74 -11.89 7.69
C VAL A 52 -13.70 -12.19 6.53
N PRO A 53 -13.61 -13.36 5.86
CA PRO A 53 -14.56 -13.73 4.83
C PRO A 53 -16.01 -13.71 5.35
N ALA A 54 -16.93 -13.26 4.51
CA ALA A 54 -18.37 -13.30 4.83
C ALA A 54 -18.86 -14.74 5.11
N ASN A 55 -18.23 -15.72 4.48
CA ASN A 55 -18.45 -17.13 4.80
C ASN A 55 -17.64 -17.52 6.03
N ARG A 56 -18.30 -17.60 7.19
CA ARG A 56 -17.68 -18.02 8.46
C ARG A 56 -17.05 -19.42 8.42
N LEU A 57 -17.46 -20.28 7.48
CA LEU A 57 -16.87 -21.61 7.28
C LEU A 57 -15.51 -21.55 6.56
N ALA A 58 -15.13 -20.41 5.99
CA ALA A 58 -13.81 -20.21 5.38
C ALA A 58 -12.76 -19.72 6.40
N VAL A 59 -13.07 -19.72 7.69
CA VAL A 59 -12.20 -19.26 8.77
C VAL A 59 -12.20 -20.26 9.92
N ILE A 60 -11.02 -20.51 10.50
CA ILE A 60 -10.87 -21.23 11.76
C ILE A 60 -10.11 -20.38 12.77
N GLU A 61 -10.35 -20.62 14.03
CA GLU A 61 -9.61 -20.02 15.14
C GLU A 61 -8.47 -20.95 15.56
N VAL A 62 -7.26 -20.41 15.71
CA VAL A 62 -6.05 -21.18 16.03
C VAL A 62 -5.50 -20.74 17.37
N PHE A 63 -5.26 -21.70 18.24
CA PHE A 63 -4.59 -21.55 19.54
C PHE A 63 -3.34 -22.42 19.55
N ALA A 64 -2.18 -21.81 19.72
CA ALA A 64 -0.90 -22.49 19.82
C ALA A 64 -0.36 -22.42 21.26
N ASP A 65 0.35 -23.46 21.71
CA ASP A 65 0.93 -23.49 23.05
C ASP A 65 2.16 -22.58 23.19
N GLN A 66 2.76 -22.20 22.06
CA GLN A 66 3.86 -21.24 21.95
C GLN A 66 3.58 -20.29 20.80
N PRO A 67 4.00 -19.01 20.87
CA PRO A 67 3.80 -18.05 19.80
C PRO A 67 4.44 -18.54 18.48
N LEU A 68 3.63 -18.71 17.44
CA LEU A 68 4.05 -19.11 16.12
C LEU A 68 4.44 -17.88 15.30
N ARG A 69 5.53 -17.97 14.54
CA ARG A 69 5.87 -16.94 13.55
C ARG A 69 4.84 -16.93 12.44
N LEU A 70 4.10 -15.84 12.36
CA LEU A 70 3.09 -15.60 11.34
C LEU A 70 3.69 -14.73 10.22
N GLY A 71 3.80 -15.32 9.03
CA GLY A 71 4.13 -14.60 7.81
C GLY A 71 2.91 -14.48 6.90
N THR A 72 3.04 -13.81 5.78
CA THR A 72 1.98 -13.71 4.76
C THR A 72 1.80 -14.99 3.95
N GLY A 73 2.68 -15.98 4.13
CA GLY A 73 2.65 -17.24 3.42
C GLY A 73 1.68 -18.26 3.99
N ARG A 74 1.39 -19.30 3.18
CA ARG A 74 0.57 -20.42 3.62
C ARG A 74 1.28 -21.21 4.72
N LEU A 75 0.64 -21.31 5.88
CA LEU A 75 1.07 -22.17 6.99
C LEU A 75 0.46 -23.56 6.86
N ARG A 76 1.21 -24.57 7.30
CA ARG A 76 0.71 -25.91 7.53
C ARG A 76 0.79 -26.17 9.03
N LEU A 77 -0.39 -26.34 9.66
CA LEU A 77 -0.51 -26.53 11.08
C LEU A 77 -1.03 -27.94 11.41
N THR A 78 -0.58 -28.48 12.53
CA THR A 78 -1.17 -29.65 13.18
C THR A 78 -1.63 -29.26 14.58
N GLY A 79 -2.76 -29.79 15.01
CA GLY A 79 -3.30 -29.55 16.34
C GLY A 79 -4.56 -30.36 16.56
N THR A 80 -5.16 -30.24 17.75
CA THR A 80 -6.43 -30.87 18.10
C THR A 80 -7.59 -30.06 17.55
N TRP A 81 -8.42 -30.70 16.73
CA TRP A 81 -9.59 -30.08 16.12
C TRP A 81 -10.75 -30.02 17.12
N GLN A 82 -11.38 -28.87 17.25
CA GLN A 82 -12.56 -28.66 18.05
C GLN A 82 -13.68 -28.00 17.29
N VAL A 83 -14.91 -28.41 17.59
CA VAL A 83 -16.14 -27.78 17.12
C VAL A 83 -16.72 -26.98 18.28
N SER A 84 -16.73 -25.67 18.20
CA SER A 84 -17.25 -24.81 19.27
C SER A 84 -18.78 -24.82 19.28
N PRO A 85 -19.40 -25.00 20.46
CA PRO A 85 -20.83 -24.84 20.62
C PRO A 85 -21.28 -23.37 20.67
N ASP A 86 -20.36 -22.41 20.76
CA ASP A 86 -20.66 -20.99 20.89
C ASP A 86 -21.20 -20.43 19.55
N PRO A 87 -22.49 -20.00 19.50
CA PRO A 87 -23.09 -19.47 18.27
C PRO A 87 -22.49 -18.13 17.83
N ASP A 88 -21.90 -17.35 18.75
CA ASP A 88 -21.29 -16.05 18.50
C ASP A 88 -19.80 -16.15 18.17
N GLY A 89 -19.17 -17.30 18.48
CA GLY A 89 -17.75 -17.62 18.24
C GLY A 89 -17.48 -18.21 16.84
N TRP A 90 -16.23 -18.60 16.64
CA TRP A 90 -15.84 -19.38 15.45
C TRP A 90 -16.16 -20.84 15.67
N ARG A 91 -16.90 -21.42 14.70
CA ARG A 91 -17.37 -22.82 14.81
C ARG A 91 -16.24 -23.82 14.89
N TYR A 92 -15.13 -23.60 14.18
CA TYR A 92 -14.01 -24.53 14.15
C TYR A 92 -12.76 -23.91 14.76
N GLN A 93 -12.10 -24.70 15.61
CA GLN A 93 -10.91 -24.30 16.34
C GLN A 93 -9.81 -25.36 16.17
N LEU A 94 -8.55 -24.91 16.06
CA LEU A 94 -7.36 -25.75 16.10
C LEU A 94 -6.56 -25.40 17.36
N ARG A 95 -6.49 -26.32 18.35
CA ARG A 95 -5.84 -26.10 19.63
C ARG A 95 -4.53 -26.88 19.76
N GLY A 96 -3.56 -26.33 20.50
CA GLY A 96 -2.22 -26.89 20.59
C GLY A 96 -1.57 -26.89 19.21
N ALA A 97 -1.73 -25.80 18.45
CA ALA A 97 -1.30 -25.73 17.06
C ALA A 97 0.22 -25.61 16.96
N GLU A 98 0.82 -26.42 16.10
CA GLU A 98 2.25 -26.41 15.76
C GLU A 98 2.45 -26.29 14.25
N VAL A 99 3.52 -25.59 13.85
CA VAL A 99 3.91 -25.49 12.43
C VAL A 99 4.59 -26.78 12.01
N LYS A 100 4.05 -27.45 10.98
CA LYS A 100 4.72 -28.57 10.36
C LYS A 100 5.77 -28.06 9.36
N PRO A 101 7.07 -28.43 9.50
CA PRO A 101 8.08 -28.03 8.54
C PRO A 101 7.69 -28.49 7.14
N GLY A 102 7.52 -27.53 6.22
CA GLY A 102 7.37 -27.88 4.80
C GLY A 102 8.67 -28.51 4.29
N VAL A 103 8.58 -29.46 3.34
CA VAL A 103 9.75 -29.96 2.60
C VAL A 103 10.30 -28.74 1.84
N THR A 104 11.37 -28.16 2.33
CA THR A 104 12.03 -27.04 1.66
C THR A 104 12.69 -27.56 0.38
N ARG A 105 12.64 -26.77 -0.69
CA ARG A 105 13.36 -27.04 -1.97
C ARG A 105 14.85 -27.39 -1.76
N ARG A 106 15.45 -27.05 -0.62
CA ARG A 106 16.81 -27.43 -0.25
C ARG A 106 17.03 -28.94 -0.07
N ALA A 107 16.01 -29.70 0.28
CA ALA A 107 16.14 -31.16 0.44
C ALA A 107 16.14 -31.92 -0.90
N LEU A 108 15.63 -31.33 -1.99
CA LEU A 108 15.65 -31.93 -3.33
C LEU A 108 16.92 -31.63 -4.11
N MET A 109 17.75 -30.67 -3.67
CA MET A 109 18.98 -30.26 -4.39
C MET A 109 20.23 -31.05 -3.98
N ALA A 110 20.12 -31.99 -3.02
CA ALA A 110 21.24 -32.77 -2.55
C ALA A 110 21.60 -34.01 -3.41
N ALA A 111 20.92 -34.24 -4.53
CA ALA A 111 21.07 -35.43 -5.36
C ALA A 111 21.26 -35.16 -6.87
N SER A 112 21.81 -34.04 -7.28
CA SER A 112 22.16 -33.80 -8.68
C SER A 112 23.57 -33.20 -8.80
N PRO A 113 24.42 -33.68 -9.73
CA PRO A 113 25.75 -33.17 -9.90
C PRO A 113 25.73 -31.71 -10.38
N LEU A 114 26.62 -30.90 -9.79
CA LEU A 114 26.84 -29.52 -10.13
C LEU A 114 27.14 -29.33 -11.62
N PHE A 115 26.15 -28.78 -12.34
CA PHE A 115 26.45 -27.92 -13.47
C PHE A 115 26.48 -26.48 -12.91
N CYS A 116 27.67 -25.93 -12.73
CA CYS A 116 27.86 -24.51 -12.57
C CYS A 116 27.47 -23.81 -13.88
N LEU A 117 26.16 -23.50 -14.02
CA LEU A 117 25.78 -22.41 -14.89
C LEU A 117 26.15 -21.13 -14.18
N PRO A 118 26.79 -20.13 -14.84
CA PRO A 118 26.97 -18.82 -14.24
C PRO A 118 25.62 -18.32 -13.79
N ALA A 119 25.54 -17.83 -12.55
CA ALA A 119 24.35 -17.15 -12.06
C ALA A 119 23.93 -16.15 -13.13
N PRO A 120 22.63 -16.11 -13.54
CA PRO A 120 22.18 -15.09 -14.46
C PRO A 120 22.60 -13.76 -13.86
N ALA A 121 23.33 -12.94 -14.63
CA ALA A 121 23.72 -11.60 -14.22
C ALA A 121 22.46 -10.95 -13.64
N MET A 122 22.47 -10.60 -12.36
CA MET A 122 21.34 -9.96 -11.69
C MET A 122 20.92 -8.83 -12.62
N ALA A 123 19.72 -8.94 -13.17
CA ALA A 123 19.19 -7.91 -14.06
C ALA A 123 19.36 -6.59 -13.32
N GLN A 124 20.24 -5.71 -13.83
CA GLN A 124 20.47 -4.42 -13.20
C GLN A 124 19.11 -3.77 -13.01
N ALA A 125 18.71 -3.62 -11.76
CA ALA A 125 17.52 -2.87 -11.40
C ALA A 125 17.62 -1.53 -12.14
N ALA A 126 16.51 -1.08 -12.72
CA ALA A 126 16.41 0.18 -13.42
C ALA A 126 17.39 1.21 -12.84
N ASP A 127 18.42 1.59 -13.53
CA ASP A 127 19.62 2.42 -13.24
C ASP A 127 19.77 3.00 -11.80
N GLY A 128 19.18 2.39 -10.79
CA GLY A 128 19.16 2.88 -9.41
C GLY A 128 18.44 4.22 -9.25
N THR A 129 17.46 4.50 -10.10
CA THR A 129 16.72 5.78 -10.15
C THR A 129 15.22 5.63 -9.90
N ALA A 130 14.73 4.44 -9.54
CA ALA A 130 13.31 4.22 -9.32
C ALA A 130 12.75 5.15 -8.23
N VAL A 131 11.51 5.59 -8.41
CA VAL A 131 10.76 6.43 -7.48
C VAL A 131 9.41 5.79 -7.19
N ASP A 132 9.11 5.58 -5.92
CA ASP A 132 7.78 5.20 -5.47
C ASP A 132 6.99 6.45 -5.09
N ILE A 133 5.86 6.63 -5.75
CA ILE A 133 5.05 7.85 -5.66
C ILE A 133 4.28 7.92 -4.33
N HIS A 134 4.06 6.78 -3.65
CA HIS A 134 3.31 6.71 -2.40
C HIS A 134 3.74 5.54 -1.53
N SER A 135 4.06 5.82 -0.27
CA SER A 135 4.60 4.82 0.65
C SER A 135 4.37 5.19 2.12
N HIS A 136 4.14 4.19 2.96
CA HIS A 136 4.18 4.26 4.42
C HIS A 136 5.31 3.41 5.01
N ALA A 137 6.36 3.18 4.23
CA ALA A 137 7.50 2.36 4.63
C ALA A 137 8.07 2.79 5.99
N GLY A 138 8.79 1.87 6.63
CA GLY A 138 9.41 2.16 7.91
C GLY A 138 8.48 1.99 9.11
N ASN A 139 7.31 1.40 8.96
CA ASN A 139 6.34 1.22 10.04
C ASN A 139 5.83 2.57 10.61
N LEU A 140 5.78 3.59 9.75
CA LEU A 140 5.49 4.97 10.16
C LEU A 140 4.11 5.11 10.80
N ILE A 141 3.07 4.44 10.26
CA ILE A 141 1.70 4.52 10.76
C ILE A 141 1.60 4.01 12.21
N PRO A 142 2.01 2.77 12.55
CA PRO A 142 2.00 2.31 13.95
C PRO A 142 2.84 3.17 14.90
N VAL A 143 4.03 3.61 14.47
CA VAL A 143 4.91 4.46 15.28
C VAL A 143 4.26 5.81 15.58
N SER A 144 3.51 6.38 14.64
CA SER A 144 2.76 7.62 14.86
C SER A 144 1.69 7.47 15.94
N PHE A 145 1.19 6.26 16.18
CA PHE A 145 0.32 5.92 17.32
C PHE A 145 1.08 5.57 18.61
N GLY A 146 2.42 5.71 18.65
CA GLY A 146 3.25 5.28 19.78
C GLY A 146 3.38 3.75 19.88
N ARG A 147 3.23 3.02 18.79
CA ARG A 147 3.25 1.55 18.75
C ARG A 147 4.44 1.05 17.94
N GLY A 148 5.24 0.18 18.55
CA GLY A 148 6.36 -0.47 17.89
C GLY A 148 7.55 0.47 17.63
N GLN A 149 8.40 0.06 16.69
CA GLN A 149 9.63 0.76 16.29
C GLN A 149 9.66 0.91 14.78
N PHE A 150 10.51 1.79 14.28
CA PHE A 150 10.75 1.89 12.84
C PHE A 150 11.32 0.58 12.28
N SER A 151 10.84 0.19 11.11
CA SER A 151 11.41 -0.90 10.34
C SER A 151 12.37 -0.38 9.27
N ALA A 152 13.26 -1.25 8.77
CA ALA A 152 14.25 -0.86 7.77
C ALA A 152 13.59 -0.37 6.47
N VAL A 153 14.05 0.76 5.96
CA VAL A 153 13.63 1.36 4.67
C VAL A 153 14.82 1.48 3.71
N ALA A 154 15.92 2.05 4.19
CA ALA A 154 17.08 2.36 3.35
C ALA A 154 17.69 1.11 2.67
N GLU A 155 17.80 -0.01 3.39
CA GLU A 155 18.40 -1.22 2.85
C GLU A 155 17.53 -1.91 1.79
N PRO A 156 16.23 -2.17 2.01
CA PRO A 156 15.34 -2.64 0.94
C PRO A 156 15.31 -1.74 -0.29
N MET A 157 15.36 -0.41 -0.12
CA MET A 157 15.44 0.54 -1.23
C MET A 157 16.73 0.36 -2.04
N ARG A 158 17.89 0.22 -1.37
CA ARG A 158 19.18 -0.04 -2.05
C ARG A 158 19.14 -1.34 -2.85
N GLN A 159 18.67 -2.41 -2.23
CA GLN A 159 18.55 -3.73 -2.88
C GLN A 159 17.63 -3.70 -4.09
N GLY A 160 16.56 -2.94 -4.01
CA GLY A 160 15.57 -2.80 -5.09
C GLY A 160 15.91 -1.78 -6.17
N GLY A 161 16.95 -0.98 -6.01
CA GLY A 161 17.25 0.09 -6.95
C GLY A 161 16.33 1.30 -6.81
N VAL A 162 15.66 1.48 -5.66
CA VAL A 162 14.77 2.61 -5.35
C VAL A 162 15.59 3.78 -4.83
N SER A 163 15.61 4.87 -5.56
CA SER A 163 16.33 6.09 -5.17
C SER A 163 15.54 6.98 -4.22
N THR A 164 14.22 7.01 -4.37
CA THR A 164 13.37 7.95 -3.65
C THR A 164 11.99 7.34 -3.42
N ILE A 165 11.41 7.61 -2.26
CA ILE A 165 10.00 7.33 -1.97
C ILE A 165 9.28 8.60 -1.51
N CYS A 166 8.03 8.80 -1.92
CA CYS A 166 7.15 9.78 -1.30
C CYS A 166 6.60 9.14 -0.02
N LEU A 167 7.24 9.43 1.11
CA LEU A 167 6.85 8.89 2.40
C LEU A 167 5.74 9.73 3.00
N ALA A 168 4.57 9.12 3.19
CA ALA A 168 3.35 9.80 3.60
C ALA A 168 3.02 9.57 5.07
N ILE A 169 2.66 10.65 5.77
CA ILE A 169 1.86 10.55 6.99
C ILE A 169 0.39 10.30 6.60
N VAL A 170 -0.43 9.77 7.51
CA VAL A 170 -1.89 9.60 7.33
C VAL A 170 -2.62 10.60 8.20
N ALA A 171 -3.17 11.66 7.59
CA ALA A 171 -3.66 12.83 8.33
C ALA A 171 -4.96 12.58 9.09
N ASP A 172 -5.85 11.72 8.59
CA ASP A 172 -7.15 11.40 9.19
C ASP A 172 -7.14 10.17 10.13
N SER A 173 -5.97 9.54 10.36
CA SER A 173 -5.83 8.32 11.16
C SER A 173 -6.61 8.27 12.47
N PRO A 174 -6.70 9.34 13.29
CA PRO A 174 -7.44 9.30 14.55
C PRO A 174 -8.95 9.12 14.41
N THR A 175 -9.49 9.41 13.22
CA THR A 175 -10.93 9.50 12.97
C THR A 175 -11.48 8.40 12.05
N ILE A 176 -10.61 7.48 11.60
CA ILE A 176 -11.00 6.35 10.77
C ILE A 176 -10.86 5.02 11.51
N LYS A 177 -11.66 4.05 11.12
CA LYS A 177 -11.62 2.67 11.64
C LYS A 177 -11.93 1.66 10.55
N LEU A 178 -11.36 0.45 10.71
CA LEU A 178 -11.77 -0.70 9.93
C LEU A 178 -13.16 -1.16 10.40
N THR A 179 -14.15 -1.05 9.52
CA THR A 179 -15.55 -1.41 9.81
C THR A 179 -16.13 -2.14 8.59
N GLY A 180 -16.65 -3.33 8.79
CA GLY A 180 -17.21 -4.15 7.70
C GLY A 180 -16.19 -4.45 6.58
N GLY A 181 -14.91 -4.63 6.93
CA GLY A 181 -13.83 -4.93 5.98
C GLY A 181 -13.31 -3.70 5.19
N ARG A 182 -13.74 -2.49 5.51
CA ARG A 182 -13.29 -1.24 4.88
C ARG A 182 -12.86 -0.21 5.93
N LEU A 183 -11.85 0.58 5.61
CA LEU A 183 -11.55 1.79 6.39
C LEU A 183 -12.65 2.82 6.11
N ARG A 184 -13.19 3.40 7.18
CA ARG A 184 -14.31 4.34 7.13
C ARG A 184 -14.18 5.40 8.21
N PRO A 185 -14.81 6.58 8.00
CA PRO A 185 -14.99 7.56 9.08
C PRO A 185 -15.66 6.89 10.29
N SER A 186 -15.14 7.13 11.46
CA SER A 186 -15.67 6.57 12.73
C SER A 186 -16.29 7.63 13.63
N ARG A 187 -15.90 8.87 13.45
CA ARG A 187 -16.38 10.07 14.15
C ARG A 187 -15.85 11.33 13.49
N ASP A 188 -16.42 12.46 13.83
CA ASP A 188 -15.86 13.76 13.48
C ASP A 188 -14.64 14.09 14.36
N PRO A 189 -13.63 14.80 13.81
CA PRO A 189 -12.51 15.30 14.59
C PRO A 189 -12.96 16.44 15.52
N ARG A 190 -12.23 16.59 16.63
CA ARG A 190 -12.32 17.80 17.43
C ARG A 190 -11.50 18.91 16.76
N PRO A 191 -11.87 20.19 16.91
CA PRO A 191 -11.08 21.29 16.38
C PRO A 191 -9.60 21.19 16.82
N GLY A 192 -8.67 21.30 15.88
CA GLY A 192 -7.24 21.18 16.10
C GLY A 192 -6.71 19.75 16.24
N GLU A 193 -7.57 18.73 16.30
CA GLU A 193 -7.13 17.35 16.54
C GLU A 193 -6.28 16.79 15.41
N LEU A 194 -6.71 16.97 14.15
CA LEU A 194 -6.01 16.43 13.00
C LEU A 194 -4.74 17.21 12.68
N TYR A 195 -4.73 18.50 12.97
CA TYR A 195 -3.51 19.31 12.91
C TYR A 195 -2.47 18.83 13.91
N GLU A 196 -2.81 18.71 15.19
CA GLU A 196 -1.88 18.24 16.23
C GLU A 196 -1.42 16.78 16.00
N TRP A 197 -2.30 15.93 15.47
CA TRP A 197 -1.94 14.59 15.07
C TRP A 197 -0.88 14.60 13.95
N SER A 198 -1.16 15.33 12.87
CA SER A 198 -0.28 15.38 11.70
C SER A 198 1.06 16.02 12.03
N ARG A 199 1.08 17.04 12.89
CA ARG A 199 2.33 17.63 13.39
C ARG A 199 3.23 16.57 14.03
N ARG A 200 2.68 15.73 14.92
CA ARG A 200 3.43 14.62 15.53
C ARG A 200 3.84 13.55 14.50
N ALA A 201 2.98 13.24 13.56
CA ALA A 201 3.29 12.27 12.50
C ALA A 201 4.44 12.76 11.60
N PHE A 202 4.48 14.06 11.25
CA PHE A 202 5.62 14.66 10.57
C PHE A 202 6.90 14.61 11.40
N GLU A 203 6.84 14.83 12.71
CA GLU A 203 7.98 14.67 13.61
C GLU A 203 8.52 13.23 13.59
N GLN A 204 7.64 12.23 13.60
CA GLN A 204 8.02 10.82 13.48
C GLN A 204 8.64 10.50 12.12
N LEU A 205 8.09 11.04 11.01
CA LEU A 205 8.67 10.88 9.69
C LEU A 205 10.10 11.45 9.64
N HIS A 206 10.31 12.63 10.18
CA HIS A 206 11.65 13.23 10.27
C HIS A 206 12.59 12.45 11.20
N ALA A 207 12.07 11.84 12.27
CA ALA A 207 12.85 10.96 13.15
C ALA A 207 13.32 9.71 12.40
N LEU A 208 12.44 9.04 11.66
CA LEU A 208 12.77 7.90 10.79
C LEU A 208 13.84 8.29 9.76
N ALA A 209 13.66 9.43 9.08
CA ALA A 209 14.61 9.92 8.09
C ALA A 209 16.01 10.08 8.68
N ARG A 210 16.13 10.67 9.89
CA ARG A 210 17.40 10.83 10.59
C ARG A 210 17.99 9.49 11.03
N GLU A 211 17.18 8.62 11.65
CA GLU A 211 17.63 7.32 12.17
C GLU A 211 18.23 6.45 11.06
N GLN A 212 17.64 6.50 9.87
CA GLN A 212 18.07 5.66 8.74
C GLN A 212 18.98 6.38 7.74
N GLY A 213 19.36 7.63 8.01
CA GLY A 213 20.25 8.39 7.15
C GLY A 213 19.66 8.68 5.76
N LEU A 214 18.34 8.90 5.68
CA LEU A 214 17.60 9.18 4.45
C LEU A 214 17.46 10.70 4.25
N PRO A 215 18.16 11.32 3.28
CA PRO A 215 17.99 12.72 2.96
C PRO A 215 16.55 13.04 2.56
N ILE A 216 16.04 14.19 2.99
CA ILE A 216 14.73 14.72 2.59
C ILE A 216 14.96 15.69 1.42
N LEU A 217 14.38 15.36 0.26
CA LEU A 217 14.52 16.15 -0.95
C LEU A 217 13.49 17.30 -0.99
N ARG A 218 13.94 18.46 -1.44
CA ARG A 218 13.13 19.69 -1.51
C ARG A 218 13.06 20.31 -2.88
N THR A 219 13.94 19.89 -3.80
CA THR A 219 14.10 20.50 -5.12
C THR A 219 14.14 19.45 -6.24
N SER A 220 13.84 19.89 -7.46
CA SER A 220 13.93 19.05 -8.66
C SER A 220 15.37 18.58 -8.92
N ALA A 221 16.36 19.44 -8.67
CA ALA A 221 17.77 19.11 -8.83
C ALA A 221 18.21 17.99 -7.88
N GLU A 222 17.78 18.03 -6.62
CA GLU A 222 18.05 16.95 -5.65
C GLU A 222 17.42 15.62 -6.10
N LEU A 223 16.16 15.65 -6.57
CA LEU A 223 15.52 14.43 -7.11
C LEU A 223 16.23 13.94 -8.38
N GLY A 224 16.65 14.83 -9.27
CA GLY A 224 17.44 14.50 -10.46
C GLY A 224 18.76 13.78 -10.14
N ALA A 225 19.42 14.19 -9.04
CA ALA A 225 20.65 13.60 -8.55
C ALA A 225 20.47 12.34 -7.69
N ALA A 226 19.25 12.02 -7.24
CA ALA A 226 18.98 10.92 -6.33
C ALA A 226 19.29 9.55 -6.96
N ARG A 227 19.97 8.68 -6.22
CA ARG A 227 20.36 7.32 -6.63
C ARG A 227 20.10 6.32 -5.51
N ALA A 228 19.83 5.07 -5.86
CA ALA A 228 19.56 3.99 -4.91
C ALA A 228 20.76 3.69 -3.97
N SER A 229 21.98 4.00 -4.37
CA SER A 229 23.16 3.88 -3.48
C SER A 229 23.04 4.79 -2.24
N ARG A 230 22.29 5.90 -2.35
CA ARG A 230 21.97 6.81 -1.26
C ARG A 230 20.47 7.15 -1.32
N PRO A 231 19.59 6.26 -0.84
CA PRO A 231 18.16 6.46 -0.89
C PRO A 231 17.72 7.73 -0.17
N SER A 232 16.61 8.29 -0.59
CA SER A 232 16.10 9.58 -0.12
C SER A 232 14.58 9.58 0.00
N LEU A 233 14.04 10.61 0.63
CA LEU A 233 12.60 10.79 0.86
C LEU A 233 12.10 12.10 0.26
N ILE A 234 10.86 12.10 -0.25
CA ILE A 234 10.02 13.28 -0.41
C ILE A 234 8.95 13.20 0.69
N VAL A 235 8.81 14.27 1.49
CA VAL A 235 7.77 14.32 2.52
C VAL A 235 6.41 14.48 1.85
N SER A 236 5.49 13.58 2.20
CA SER A 236 4.13 13.54 1.69
C SER A 236 3.12 13.49 2.84
N SER A 237 1.87 13.85 2.54
CA SER A 237 0.73 13.60 3.41
C SER A 237 -0.37 12.91 2.64
N GLU A 238 -0.89 11.83 3.18
CA GLU A 238 -2.11 11.18 2.71
C GLU A 238 -3.30 11.75 3.48
N GLY A 239 -4.10 12.53 2.76
CA GLY A 239 -5.11 13.44 3.29
C GLY A 239 -4.49 14.80 3.70
N ALA A 240 -5.24 15.87 3.41
CA ALA A 240 -4.94 17.24 3.82
C ALA A 240 -5.77 17.67 5.04
N ASP A 241 -6.28 16.71 5.81
CA ASP A 241 -7.18 16.93 6.95
C ASP A 241 -6.57 17.80 8.04
N PHE A 242 -5.24 17.88 8.13
CA PHE A 242 -4.54 18.74 9.07
C PHE A 242 -4.75 20.25 8.79
N LEU A 243 -5.20 20.59 7.61
CA LEU A 243 -5.51 21.98 7.28
C LEU A 243 -6.71 22.50 8.08
N GLU A 244 -7.77 21.68 8.27
CA GLU A 244 -8.97 22.06 9.03
C GLU A 244 -9.44 23.48 8.63
N ASP A 245 -9.63 23.74 7.31
CA ASP A 245 -9.99 25.02 6.70
C ASP A 245 -8.99 26.21 6.84
N ARG A 246 -7.74 25.94 7.25
CA ARG A 246 -6.68 26.93 7.45
C ARG A 246 -5.57 26.79 6.45
N ILE A 247 -5.52 27.65 5.45
CA ILE A 247 -4.54 27.61 4.36
C ILE A 247 -3.11 27.85 4.84
N GLU A 248 -2.92 28.63 5.90
CA GLU A 248 -1.60 28.92 6.49
C GLU A 248 -0.89 27.69 7.06
N ARG A 249 -1.62 26.60 7.37
CA ARG A 249 -1.03 25.34 7.78
C ARG A 249 -0.34 24.61 6.64
N LEU A 250 -0.73 24.88 5.39
CA LEU A 250 -0.01 24.39 4.22
C LEU A 250 1.36 25.07 4.11
N ASP A 251 1.42 26.40 4.33
CA ASP A 251 2.67 27.15 4.34
C ASP A 251 3.62 26.65 5.45
N GLU A 252 3.09 26.38 6.64
CA GLU A 252 3.84 25.78 7.74
C GLU A 252 4.38 24.41 7.35
N ALA A 253 3.54 23.52 6.79
CA ALA A 253 3.96 22.18 6.41
C ALA A 253 5.07 22.21 5.33
N TYR A 254 4.97 23.10 4.37
CA TYR A 254 6.01 23.32 3.36
C TYR A 254 7.33 23.79 3.97
N GLN A 255 7.30 24.78 4.86
CA GLN A 255 8.49 25.39 5.42
C GLN A 255 9.14 24.53 6.49
N ARG A 256 8.34 24.09 7.47
CA ARG A 256 8.80 23.39 8.66
C ARG A 256 9.05 21.91 8.42
N TRP A 257 8.14 21.25 7.71
CA TRP A 257 8.15 19.80 7.52
C TRP A 257 8.69 19.38 6.16
N ALA A 258 9.03 20.35 5.30
CA ALA A 258 9.47 20.11 3.92
C ALA A 258 8.46 19.34 3.07
N LEU A 259 7.16 19.51 3.30
CA LEU A 259 6.11 18.92 2.49
C LEU A 259 6.28 19.31 1.01
N ARG A 260 6.31 18.31 0.11
CA ARG A 260 6.43 18.53 -1.34
C ARG A 260 5.41 17.73 -2.15
N HIS A 261 4.64 16.88 -1.50
CA HIS A 261 3.60 16.07 -2.13
C HIS A 261 2.39 16.03 -1.18
N LEU A 262 1.24 16.54 -1.61
CA LEU A 262 0.02 16.63 -0.81
C LEU A 262 -1.12 15.90 -1.48
N GLN A 263 -1.61 14.83 -0.88
CA GLN A 263 -2.86 14.20 -1.24
C GLN A 263 -4.02 14.91 -0.55
N LEU A 264 -5.09 15.22 -1.29
CA LEU A 264 -6.17 16.08 -0.81
C LEU A 264 -7.07 15.38 0.20
N THR A 265 -7.43 14.12 -0.05
CA THR A 265 -8.41 13.35 0.72
C THR A 265 -7.89 11.94 1.00
N HIS A 266 -8.42 11.24 2.02
CA HIS A 266 -8.08 9.85 2.31
C HIS A 266 -9.32 8.99 2.56
N TYR A 267 -9.62 8.56 3.80
CA TYR A 267 -10.79 7.72 4.11
C TYR A 267 -11.92 8.46 4.83
N ARG A 268 -11.89 9.78 4.86
CA ARG A 268 -13.03 10.62 5.23
C ARG A 268 -13.22 11.77 4.20
N PRO A 269 -14.46 12.13 3.82
CA PRO A 269 -14.73 13.43 3.21
C PRO A 269 -14.21 14.51 4.16
N ASN A 270 -13.49 15.49 3.64
CA ASN A 270 -12.91 16.55 4.44
C ASN A 270 -13.22 17.92 3.84
N GLU A 271 -12.65 18.98 4.39
CA GLU A 271 -12.90 20.36 3.99
C GLU A 271 -12.50 20.65 2.53
N LEU A 272 -11.72 19.74 1.89
CA LEU A 272 -11.25 19.88 0.50
C LEU A 272 -12.16 19.15 -0.49
N GLY A 273 -12.85 18.07 -0.08
CA GLY A 273 -13.71 17.35 -1.01
C GLY A 273 -14.10 15.93 -0.61
N ASP A 274 -14.69 15.24 -1.57
CA ASP A 274 -15.31 13.93 -1.44
C ASP A 274 -14.35 12.78 -1.81
N ILE A 275 -14.63 11.61 -1.23
CA ILE A 275 -13.85 10.38 -1.46
C ILE A 275 -14.68 9.30 -2.15
N GLN A 276 -13.99 8.38 -2.87
CA GLN A 276 -14.63 7.28 -3.61
C GLN A 276 -15.34 6.26 -2.72
N THR A 277 -14.97 6.17 -1.44
CA THR A 277 -15.38 5.09 -0.55
C THR A 277 -16.48 5.47 0.44
N GLU A 278 -17.01 6.70 0.37
CA GLU A 278 -18.16 7.17 1.15
C GLU A 278 -19.10 8.00 0.26
N PRO A 279 -20.37 8.22 0.68
CA PRO A 279 -21.29 9.09 -0.04
C PRO A 279 -20.73 10.50 -0.22
N SER A 280 -20.95 11.10 -1.39
CA SER A 280 -20.58 12.48 -1.66
C SER A 280 -21.37 13.44 -0.77
N VAL A 281 -20.70 14.44 -0.21
CA VAL A 281 -21.29 15.49 0.65
C VAL A 281 -20.96 16.90 0.16
N HIS A 282 -20.02 17.05 -0.80
CA HIS A 282 -19.53 18.33 -1.33
C HIS A 282 -19.69 18.46 -2.85
N ASP A 283 -20.27 17.48 -3.51
CA ASP A 283 -20.31 17.41 -4.97
C ASP A 283 -18.90 17.47 -5.60
N GLY A 284 -17.95 16.76 -5.01
CA GLY A 284 -16.56 16.65 -5.44
C GLY A 284 -15.61 17.61 -4.70
N LEU A 285 -14.88 18.46 -5.44
CA LEU A 285 -13.93 19.42 -4.88
C LEU A 285 -14.66 20.66 -4.33
N THR A 286 -14.31 21.09 -3.11
CA THR A 286 -14.84 22.30 -2.49
C THR A 286 -14.11 23.58 -2.99
N PRO A 287 -14.66 24.78 -2.72
CA PRO A 287 -13.95 26.04 -2.96
C PRO A 287 -12.61 26.13 -2.22
N PHE A 288 -12.55 25.65 -0.96
CA PHE A 288 -11.30 25.58 -0.19
C PHE A 288 -10.31 24.60 -0.79
N GLY A 289 -10.74 23.41 -1.24
CA GLY A 289 -9.90 22.47 -1.97
C GLY A 289 -9.31 23.09 -3.25
N ALA A 290 -10.08 23.90 -3.98
CA ALA A 290 -9.58 24.65 -5.14
C ALA A 290 -8.54 25.72 -4.76
N GLU A 291 -8.72 26.38 -3.63
CA GLU A 291 -7.74 27.33 -3.08
C GLU A 291 -6.44 26.63 -2.70
N VAL A 292 -6.52 25.48 -2.01
CA VAL A 292 -5.36 24.64 -1.65
C VAL A 292 -4.59 24.20 -2.90
N ILE A 293 -5.27 23.76 -3.96
CA ILE A 293 -4.61 23.39 -5.23
C ILE A 293 -3.82 24.59 -5.81
N ARG A 294 -4.44 25.77 -5.90
CA ARG A 294 -3.75 26.97 -6.40
C ARG A 294 -2.54 27.32 -5.54
N ARG A 295 -2.67 27.22 -4.21
CA ARG A 295 -1.57 27.46 -3.28
C ARG A 295 -0.43 26.46 -3.46
N CYS A 296 -0.74 25.16 -3.60
CA CYS A 296 0.22 24.12 -3.93
C CYS A 296 0.97 24.44 -5.25
N ASN A 297 0.25 24.83 -6.30
CA ASN A 297 0.85 25.20 -7.58
C ASN A 297 1.83 26.38 -7.47
N GLN A 298 1.49 27.38 -6.63
CA GLN A 298 2.36 28.55 -6.39
C GLN A 298 3.62 28.19 -5.59
N MET A 299 3.49 27.29 -4.63
CA MET A 299 4.58 26.90 -3.72
C MET A 299 5.49 25.82 -4.29
N GLY A 300 5.09 25.13 -5.35
CA GLY A 300 5.80 23.96 -5.86
C GLY A 300 5.56 22.72 -5.00
N VAL A 301 4.30 22.46 -4.64
CA VAL A 301 3.86 21.21 -4.00
C VAL A 301 3.08 20.39 -5.02
N VAL A 302 3.46 19.13 -5.20
CA VAL A 302 2.73 18.18 -6.04
C VAL A 302 1.35 17.92 -5.43
N VAL A 303 0.30 18.07 -6.25
CA VAL A 303 -1.08 17.77 -5.85
C VAL A 303 -1.45 16.36 -6.24
N ASP A 304 -1.85 15.55 -5.25
CA ASP A 304 -2.30 14.18 -5.42
C ASP A 304 -3.81 14.07 -5.14
N VAL A 305 -4.54 13.50 -6.10
CA VAL A 305 -6.00 13.33 -6.04
C VAL A 305 -6.42 11.88 -5.81
N ALA A 306 -5.50 11.02 -5.37
CA ALA A 306 -5.85 9.66 -4.97
C ALA A 306 -6.93 9.69 -3.87
N HIS A 307 -7.79 8.67 -3.83
CA HIS A 307 -9.00 8.59 -3.01
C HIS A 307 -10.16 9.52 -3.45
N GLY A 308 -9.91 10.62 -4.14
CA GLY A 308 -10.94 11.56 -4.56
C GLY A 308 -11.97 10.96 -5.52
N THR A 309 -13.22 11.41 -5.43
CA THR A 309 -14.26 11.07 -6.41
C THR A 309 -13.88 11.55 -7.82
N TYR A 310 -14.56 11.01 -8.85
CA TYR A 310 -14.36 11.50 -10.22
C TYR A 310 -14.70 13.00 -10.35
N ASP A 311 -15.72 13.46 -9.66
CA ASP A 311 -16.08 14.88 -9.67
C ASP A 311 -15.03 15.76 -8.99
N LEU A 312 -14.40 15.27 -7.91
CA LEU A 312 -13.24 15.93 -7.33
C LEU A 312 -12.10 16.01 -8.34
N VAL A 313 -11.76 14.91 -9.01
CA VAL A 313 -10.67 14.85 -10.00
C VAL A 313 -10.92 15.78 -11.17
N LYS A 314 -12.14 15.82 -11.72
CA LYS A 314 -12.53 16.74 -12.81
C LYS A 314 -12.35 18.21 -12.41
N LYS A 315 -12.88 18.56 -11.23
CA LYS A 315 -12.79 19.93 -10.72
C LYS A 315 -11.35 20.32 -10.41
N ALA A 316 -10.55 19.39 -9.86
CA ALA A 316 -9.12 19.59 -9.62
C ALA A 316 -8.35 19.82 -10.94
N ALA A 317 -8.64 19.02 -11.97
CA ALA A 317 -8.04 19.19 -13.30
C ALA A 317 -8.39 20.52 -13.96
N ALA A 318 -9.58 21.06 -13.68
CA ALA A 318 -9.99 22.39 -14.18
C ALA A 318 -9.34 23.56 -13.41
N VAL A 319 -8.88 23.32 -12.19
CA VAL A 319 -8.29 24.36 -11.30
C VAL A 319 -6.77 24.39 -11.40
N THR A 320 -6.14 23.24 -11.53
CA THR A 320 -4.68 23.14 -11.50
C THR A 320 -4.02 23.78 -12.72
N THR A 321 -2.83 24.38 -12.51
CA THR A 321 -1.93 24.83 -13.57
C THR A 321 -0.68 23.95 -13.67
N LYS A 322 -0.59 22.91 -12.87
CA LYS A 322 0.51 21.95 -12.79
C LYS A 322 -0.01 20.53 -12.98
N PRO A 323 0.82 19.57 -13.38
CA PRO A 323 0.39 18.17 -13.50
C PRO A 323 -0.15 17.62 -12.18
N LEU A 324 -1.28 16.90 -12.23
CA LEU A 324 -1.82 16.17 -11.08
C LEU A 324 -1.16 14.79 -10.94
N VAL A 325 -1.12 14.29 -9.73
CA VAL A 325 -0.81 12.89 -9.42
C VAL A 325 -2.07 12.19 -8.94
N LEU A 326 -2.22 10.92 -9.29
CA LEU A 326 -3.08 9.96 -8.62
C LEU A 326 -2.17 8.81 -8.21
N SER A 327 -1.67 8.87 -6.98
CA SER A 327 -0.44 8.18 -6.58
C SER A 327 -0.56 6.66 -6.53
N HIS A 328 -1.74 6.09 -6.18
CA HIS A 328 -1.92 4.66 -6.02
C HIS A 328 -3.36 4.23 -6.33
N THR A 329 -3.52 3.37 -7.34
CA THR A 329 -4.81 2.85 -7.81
C THR A 329 -4.63 1.68 -8.79
N SER A 330 -5.76 1.18 -9.32
CA SER A 330 -5.82 0.31 -10.49
C SER A 330 -7.07 0.60 -11.31
N LEU A 331 -7.10 0.15 -12.57
CA LEU A 331 -8.26 0.29 -13.44
C LEU A 331 -9.36 -0.70 -13.08
N THR A 332 -10.61 -0.26 -13.25
CA THR A 332 -11.78 -1.13 -13.34
C THR A 332 -12.49 -0.91 -14.67
N GLY A 333 -13.08 -1.96 -15.22
CA GLY A 333 -13.85 -1.87 -16.47
C GLY A 333 -15.32 -1.49 -16.29
N ARG A 334 -15.77 -1.31 -15.04
CA ARG A 334 -17.17 -1.00 -14.71
C ARG A 334 -17.24 -0.21 -13.40
N PRO A 335 -18.29 0.61 -13.20
CA PRO A 335 -18.54 1.25 -11.92
C PRO A 335 -18.66 0.21 -10.79
N GLU A 336 -18.00 0.47 -9.68
CA GLU A 336 -18.03 -0.34 -8.47
C GLU A 336 -18.29 0.57 -7.27
N PRO A 337 -19.23 0.21 -6.39
CA PRO A 337 -19.48 0.99 -5.19
C PRO A 337 -18.29 0.88 -4.23
N TRP A 338 -17.94 1.99 -3.59
CA TRP A 338 -16.96 2.04 -2.49
C TRP A 338 -15.58 1.47 -2.86
N THR A 339 -15.18 1.62 -4.13
CA THR A 339 -13.92 1.10 -4.65
C THR A 339 -12.80 2.15 -4.62
N ARG A 340 -11.57 1.66 -4.51
CA ARG A 340 -10.35 2.46 -4.72
C ARG A 340 -9.84 2.38 -6.17
N ARG A 341 -10.48 1.54 -7.00
CA ARG A 341 -10.19 1.47 -8.43
C ARG A 341 -10.85 2.62 -9.17
N ILE A 342 -10.26 2.99 -10.29
CA ILE A 342 -10.74 4.10 -11.12
C ILE A 342 -11.26 3.63 -12.47
N LEU A 343 -12.20 4.37 -13.00
CA LEU A 343 -12.70 4.22 -14.37
C LEU A 343 -11.74 4.90 -15.37
N PRO A 344 -11.79 4.52 -16.66
CA PRO A 344 -10.96 5.13 -17.70
C PRO A 344 -11.03 6.66 -17.78
N GLU A 345 -12.18 7.25 -17.50
CA GLU A 345 -12.35 8.71 -17.51
C GLU A 345 -11.56 9.43 -16.40
N HIS A 346 -11.40 8.82 -15.21
CA HIS A 346 -10.51 9.33 -14.17
C HIS A 346 -9.07 9.39 -14.69
N ALA A 347 -8.61 8.26 -15.26
CA ALA A 347 -7.24 8.16 -15.76
C ALA A 347 -6.97 9.18 -16.85
N ARG A 348 -7.90 9.37 -17.79
CA ARG A 348 -7.77 10.37 -18.86
C ARG A 348 -7.75 11.80 -18.32
N ALA A 349 -8.54 12.10 -17.29
CA ALA A 349 -8.53 13.43 -16.68
C ALA A 349 -7.18 13.78 -16.06
N ILE A 350 -6.51 12.82 -15.40
CA ILE A 350 -5.14 12.99 -14.86
C ILE A 350 -4.13 13.16 -16.00
N ALA A 351 -4.17 12.29 -17.00
CA ALA A 351 -3.25 12.35 -18.15
C ALA A 351 -3.36 13.68 -18.90
N ALA A 352 -4.57 14.24 -19.06
CA ALA A 352 -4.81 15.52 -19.71
C ALA A 352 -4.13 16.70 -19.01
N THR A 353 -3.81 16.61 -17.71
CA THR A 353 -3.01 17.62 -16.99
C THR A 353 -1.50 17.46 -17.20
N GLY A 354 -1.05 16.45 -17.96
CA GLY A 354 0.35 16.04 -18.02
C GLY A 354 0.78 15.19 -16.82
N GLY A 355 -0.16 14.71 -16.04
CA GLY A 355 0.03 14.03 -14.77
C GLY A 355 0.51 12.59 -14.86
N VAL A 356 0.55 11.90 -13.70
CA VAL A 356 0.96 10.50 -13.56
C VAL A 356 0.04 9.72 -12.61
N ILE A 357 -0.21 8.45 -12.95
CA ILE A 357 -1.05 7.53 -12.21
C ILE A 357 -0.17 6.38 -11.71
N GLY A 358 -0.07 6.23 -10.39
CA GLY A 358 0.66 5.14 -9.76
C GLY A 358 -0.19 3.86 -9.71
N ILE A 359 0.40 2.75 -10.11
CA ILE A 359 -0.26 1.44 -10.02
C ILE A 359 0.12 0.81 -8.69
N TRP A 360 -0.88 0.38 -7.92
CA TRP A 360 -0.65 -0.26 -6.63
C TRP A 360 -0.69 -1.80 -6.71
N PRO A 361 0.10 -2.52 -5.91
CA PRO A 361 0.30 -3.96 -6.04
C PRO A 361 -0.70 -4.81 -5.22
N VAL A 362 -1.97 -4.45 -5.15
CA VAL A 362 -2.98 -5.20 -4.36
C VAL A 362 -3.23 -6.57 -4.97
N THR A 363 -2.99 -7.64 -4.20
CA THR A 363 -3.08 -9.02 -4.71
C THR A 363 -4.50 -9.46 -5.11
N ALA A 364 -5.53 -8.80 -4.58
CA ALA A 364 -6.92 -9.02 -5.02
C ALA A 364 -7.12 -8.66 -6.51
N TYR A 365 -6.28 -7.77 -7.06
CA TYR A 365 -6.32 -7.37 -8.47
C TYR A 365 -5.15 -7.94 -9.28
N PHE A 366 -4.01 -8.11 -8.63
CA PHE A 366 -2.77 -8.59 -9.22
C PHE A 366 -2.19 -9.72 -8.35
N PRO A 367 -2.59 -10.98 -8.57
CA PRO A 367 -2.22 -12.10 -7.70
C PRO A 367 -0.71 -12.38 -7.63
N ASN A 368 0.07 -11.80 -8.54
CA ASN A 368 1.52 -11.93 -8.59
C ASN A 368 2.14 -10.77 -9.37
N ILE A 369 3.46 -10.71 -9.39
CA ILE A 369 4.24 -9.63 -10.01
C ILE A 369 4.04 -9.53 -11.53
N VAL A 370 3.77 -10.65 -12.21
CA VAL A 370 3.48 -10.67 -13.67
C VAL A 370 2.13 -10.01 -13.94
N ALA A 371 1.11 -10.35 -13.16
CA ALA A 371 -0.20 -9.71 -13.24
C ALA A 371 -0.12 -8.21 -12.86
N TYR A 372 0.76 -7.86 -11.93
CA TYR A 372 1.01 -6.47 -11.56
C TYR A 372 1.64 -5.68 -12.73
N ALA A 373 2.64 -6.25 -13.43
CA ALA A 373 3.19 -5.66 -14.66
C ALA A 373 2.15 -5.51 -15.78
N GLU A 374 1.14 -6.42 -15.85
CA GLU A 374 0.00 -6.29 -16.75
C GLU A 374 -0.88 -5.09 -16.42
N GLY A 375 -1.01 -4.75 -15.13
CA GLY A 375 -1.71 -3.54 -14.68
C GLY A 375 -1.07 -2.25 -15.24
N PHE A 376 0.26 -2.18 -15.28
CA PHE A 376 0.98 -1.08 -15.93
C PHE A 376 0.69 -1.02 -17.43
N ALA A 377 0.70 -2.19 -18.11
CA ALA A 377 0.46 -2.25 -19.54
C ALA A 377 -0.96 -1.74 -19.90
N LYS A 378 -1.98 -2.19 -19.17
CA LYS A 378 -3.37 -1.74 -19.37
C LYS A 378 -3.54 -0.25 -19.13
N MET A 379 -2.89 0.30 -18.10
CA MET A 379 -2.93 1.74 -17.86
C MET A 379 -2.20 2.51 -18.96
N ALA A 380 -1.02 2.04 -19.39
CA ALA A 380 -0.25 2.68 -20.46
C ALA A 380 -0.97 2.62 -21.82
N GLU A 381 -1.69 1.53 -22.12
CA GLU A 381 -2.55 1.43 -23.30
C GLU A 381 -3.66 2.49 -23.29
N LEU A 382 -4.21 2.80 -22.12
CA LEU A 382 -5.32 3.74 -21.96
C LEU A 382 -4.89 5.20 -22.04
N VAL A 383 -3.78 5.57 -21.38
CA VAL A 383 -3.38 6.97 -21.18
C VAL A 383 -2.01 7.34 -21.76
N GLY A 384 -1.30 6.37 -22.31
CA GLY A 384 0.08 6.54 -22.79
C GLY A 384 1.13 6.28 -21.71
N ILE A 385 2.33 5.89 -22.18
CA ILE A 385 3.45 5.46 -21.33
C ILE A 385 3.93 6.54 -20.36
N ASP A 386 3.82 7.82 -20.75
CA ASP A 386 4.31 8.97 -19.99
C ASP A 386 3.44 9.31 -18.76
N HIS A 387 2.29 8.65 -18.61
CA HIS A 387 1.30 8.94 -17.56
C HIS A 387 1.17 7.83 -16.52
N VAL A 388 2.07 6.85 -16.51
CA VAL A 388 2.00 5.70 -15.58
C VAL A 388 3.23 5.64 -14.70
N GLY A 389 3.05 5.28 -13.43
CA GLY A 389 4.13 5.22 -12.45
C GLY A 389 3.97 4.11 -11.42
N LEU A 390 4.97 4.00 -10.55
CA LEU A 390 5.00 3.06 -9.43
C LEU A 390 4.40 3.74 -8.20
N GLY A 391 3.30 3.21 -7.66
CA GLY A 391 2.68 3.69 -6.43
C GLY A 391 2.35 2.52 -5.52
N THR A 392 3.31 2.11 -4.67
CA THR A 392 3.21 0.81 -4.00
C THR A 392 2.29 0.80 -2.80
N ASP A 393 2.07 1.95 -2.18
CA ASP A 393 1.40 2.04 -0.89
C ASP A 393 2.02 1.07 0.14
N GLN A 394 3.36 1.02 0.16
CA GLN A 394 4.14 0.08 0.98
C GLN A 394 3.82 0.25 2.46
N LEU A 395 3.38 -0.82 3.12
CA LEU A 395 2.91 -0.84 4.52
C LEU A 395 1.66 0.02 4.82
N GLY A 396 0.97 0.55 3.79
CA GLY A 396 -0.34 1.19 3.89
C GLY A 396 -1.48 0.31 3.39
N LEU A 397 -1.17 -0.68 2.53
CA LEU A 397 -2.17 -1.58 1.99
C LEU A 397 -2.92 -2.34 3.10
N VAL A 398 -4.25 -2.31 3.01
CA VAL A 398 -5.13 -3.16 3.84
C VAL A 398 -5.19 -4.56 3.22
N GLY A 399 -4.04 -5.20 2.99
CA GLY A 399 -3.99 -6.52 2.38
C GLY A 399 -2.62 -6.92 1.85
N PRO A 400 -2.50 -8.14 1.29
CA PRO A 400 -1.23 -8.58 0.74
C PRO A 400 -0.86 -7.80 -0.52
N SER A 401 0.45 -7.62 -0.72
CA SER A 401 1.06 -6.94 -1.86
C SER A 401 1.67 -7.93 -2.84
N ALA A 402 1.50 -7.72 -4.15
CA ALA A 402 2.24 -8.43 -5.19
C ALA A 402 3.72 -7.98 -5.24
N LEU A 403 4.06 -6.86 -4.57
CA LEU A 403 5.41 -6.34 -4.37
C LEU A 403 5.63 -6.12 -2.85
N PRO A 404 5.87 -7.18 -2.06
CA PRO A 404 5.90 -7.09 -0.60
C PRO A 404 7.06 -6.26 -0.05
N SER A 405 8.13 -6.09 -0.80
CA SER A 405 9.30 -5.32 -0.41
C SER A 405 9.89 -4.57 -1.59
N TYR A 406 10.55 -3.45 -1.34
CA TYR A 406 11.35 -2.77 -2.37
C TYR A 406 12.47 -3.68 -2.91
N ALA A 407 13.01 -4.60 -2.11
CA ALA A 407 13.99 -5.58 -2.56
C ALA A 407 13.48 -6.49 -3.70
N ASP A 408 12.16 -6.59 -3.88
CA ASP A 408 11.53 -7.36 -4.95
C ASP A 408 11.36 -6.56 -6.26
N LEU A 409 11.64 -5.25 -6.26
CA LEU A 409 11.47 -4.39 -7.45
C LEU A 409 12.21 -4.87 -8.70
N PRO A 410 13.41 -5.51 -8.62
CA PRO A 410 14.06 -6.10 -9.78
C PRO A 410 13.22 -7.14 -10.52
N GLN A 411 12.34 -7.87 -9.80
CA GLN A 411 11.43 -8.84 -10.40
C GLN A 411 10.33 -8.12 -11.19
N LEU A 412 9.79 -6.99 -10.68
CA LEU A 412 8.84 -6.15 -11.42
C LEU A 412 9.52 -5.54 -12.64
N ALA A 413 10.74 -5.00 -12.50
CA ALA A 413 11.50 -4.44 -13.63
C ALA A 413 11.72 -5.48 -14.73
N ALA A 414 12.03 -6.73 -14.38
CA ALA A 414 12.16 -7.82 -15.33
C ALA A 414 10.84 -8.14 -16.04
N ALA A 415 9.72 -8.18 -15.30
CA ALA A 415 8.39 -8.42 -15.86
C ALA A 415 7.94 -7.28 -16.80
N LEU A 416 8.24 -6.02 -16.45
CA LEU A 416 7.97 -4.85 -17.31
C LEU A 416 8.80 -4.89 -18.60
N ARG A 417 10.10 -5.23 -18.55
CA ARG A 417 10.95 -5.38 -19.74
C ARG A 417 10.47 -6.46 -20.72
N GLY A 418 9.66 -7.40 -20.26
CA GLY A 418 8.97 -8.35 -21.12
C GLY A 418 7.84 -7.72 -21.96
N LYS A 419 7.45 -6.47 -21.67
CA LYS A 419 6.34 -5.74 -22.31
C LYS A 419 6.76 -4.39 -22.89
N PHE A 420 7.79 -3.77 -22.35
CA PHE A 420 8.24 -2.41 -22.62
C PHE A 420 9.74 -2.38 -22.91
N THR A 421 10.18 -1.39 -23.64
CA THR A 421 11.61 -1.09 -23.83
C THR A 421 12.27 -0.71 -22.50
N ALA A 422 13.60 -0.66 -22.47
CA ALA A 422 14.34 -0.23 -21.29
C ALA A 422 13.99 1.21 -20.88
N ASP A 423 13.87 2.12 -21.85
CA ASP A 423 13.51 3.52 -21.62
C ASP A 423 12.08 3.68 -21.11
N GLU A 424 11.12 2.94 -21.67
CA GLU A 424 9.75 2.92 -21.18
C GLU A 424 9.67 2.35 -19.76
N THR A 425 10.40 1.27 -19.48
CA THR A 425 10.49 0.71 -18.11
C THR A 425 11.06 1.73 -17.12
N ALA A 426 12.09 2.50 -17.50
CA ALA A 426 12.65 3.55 -16.66
C ALA A 426 11.64 4.69 -16.42
N LYS A 427 10.84 5.07 -17.44
CA LYS A 427 9.72 6.02 -17.27
C LYS A 427 8.71 5.52 -16.23
N LEU A 428 8.24 4.27 -16.36
CA LEU A 428 7.26 3.65 -15.45
C LEU A 428 7.78 3.55 -14.01
N LEU A 429 9.05 3.22 -13.82
CA LEU A 429 9.64 3.03 -12.50
C LEU A 429 10.11 4.32 -11.82
N GLY A 430 9.90 5.50 -12.43
CA GLY A 430 10.24 6.78 -11.76
C GLY A 430 10.40 7.97 -12.66
N GLY A 431 10.77 7.78 -13.94
CA GLY A 431 11.01 8.89 -14.88
C GLY A 431 9.79 9.82 -15.02
N ASN A 432 8.58 9.24 -15.08
CA ASN A 432 7.36 10.02 -15.20
C ASN A 432 7.06 10.87 -13.95
N TYR A 433 7.28 10.33 -12.75
CA TYR A 433 7.11 11.13 -11.54
C TYR A 433 8.19 12.23 -11.43
N ARG A 434 9.43 11.94 -11.80
CA ARG A 434 10.51 12.97 -11.84
C ARG A 434 10.11 14.14 -12.73
N ARG A 435 9.53 13.87 -13.90
CA ARG A 435 9.00 14.88 -14.82
C ARG A 435 7.89 15.72 -14.16
N VAL A 436 6.92 15.06 -13.51
CA VAL A 436 5.82 15.73 -12.80
C VAL A 436 6.35 16.56 -11.64
N PHE A 437 7.24 16.02 -10.82
CA PHE A 437 7.86 16.74 -9.71
C PHE A 437 8.60 17.99 -10.19
N GLN A 438 9.40 17.87 -11.26
CA GLN A 438 10.08 19.00 -11.87
C GLN A 438 9.10 20.06 -12.37
N ALA A 439 8.05 19.65 -13.08
CA ALA A 439 7.04 20.58 -13.60
C ALA A 439 6.25 21.28 -12.47
N SER A 440 6.10 20.64 -11.32
CA SER A 440 5.40 21.22 -10.17
C SER A 440 6.25 22.22 -9.40
N LEU A 441 7.55 21.94 -9.20
CA LEU A 441 8.44 22.81 -8.42
C LEU A 441 9.08 23.94 -9.23
N GLY A 442 9.17 23.81 -10.55
CA GLY A 442 9.80 24.77 -11.43
C GLY A 442 11.24 24.44 -11.76
#